data_1735a3e35f6160ca76a00ee11ab8958b
#
_entry.id   1735a3e35f6160ca76a00ee11ab8958b
#
_cell.length_a   1.000
_cell.length_b   1.000
_cell.length_c   1.000
_cell.angle_alpha   90.00
_cell.angle_beta   90.00
_cell.angle_gamma   90.00
#
_symmetry.space_group_name_H-M   'P 1'
#
loop_
_entity.id
_entity.type
_entity.pdbx_description
1 polymer ?
#
loop_
_entity_poly.entity_id
_entity_poly.type
_entity_poly.pdbx_seq_one_letter_code
_entity_poly.pdbx_strand_id
1 'polypeptide(L)'
;MIWQARKDEDLTYMFAYINGFLEDVTVDNAVIDVNGFGINVRISADTASRLPGIGEQVRLYTYTYVKEDAFLLYGFLSRSDLEMFKLCITVSGIGPKGALAILSVMDADSLRFAIMSGDAKAISKAPGVGTRTAQRLILELKDKISIDDTLISREIAAGGAEGILTAGSLHIDSEKKK
;
A
#
# COMPACT_ATOMS: atom_id res chain seq x y z
N MET A 1 -29.09 6.67 -5.83
CA MET A 1 -28.08 5.60 -5.58
C MET A 1 -26.68 5.89 -6.13
N ILE A 2 -26.51 6.68 -7.18
CA ILE A 2 -25.21 7.00 -7.79
C ILE A 2 -24.40 8.01 -6.94
N TRP A 3 -25.04 8.78 -6.09
CA TRP A 3 -24.40 9.83 -5.27
C TRP A 3 -23.66 9.29 -4.03
N GLN A 4 -24.09 8.16 -3.49
CA GLN A 4 -23.48 7.53 -2.31
C GLN A 4 -22.11 6.90 -2.66
N ALA A 5 -22.01 6.20 -3.78
CA ALA A 5 -20.77 5.52 -4.20
C ALA A 5 -19.61 6.51 -4.53
N ARG A 6 -19.95 7.70 -5.08
CA ARG A 6 -18.94 8.72 -5.42
C ARG A 6 -18.40 9.44 -4.18
N LYS A 7 -19.17 9.49 -3.10
CA LYS A 7 -18.78 10.16 -1.85
C LYS A 7 -17.73 9.38 -1.05
N ASP A 8 -17.79 8.05 -1.12
CA ASP A 8 -16.85 7.17 -0.41
C ASP A 8 -15.48 7.07 -1.14
N GLU A 9 -15.46 7.15 -2.47
CA GLU A 9 -14.23 7.21 -3.25
C GLU A 9 -13.46 8.52 -3.03
N ASP A 10 -14.13 9.66 -3.01
CA ASP A 10 -13.49 10.97 -2.85
C ASP A 10 -12.82 11.14 -1.47
N LEU A 11 -13.40 10.58 -0.41
CA LEU A 11 -12.83 10.64 0.94
C LEU A 11 -11.62 9.72 1.11
N THR A 12 -11.54 8.64 0.37
CA THR A 12 -10.43 7.69 0.39
C THR A 12 -9.10 8.32 -0.08
N TYR A 13 -9.17 9.34 -0.94
CA TYR A 13 -8.02 10.05 -1.49
C TYR A 13 -7.67 11.33 -0.75
N MET A 14 -8.29 11.61 0.41
CA MET A 14 -8.06 12.84 1.16
C MET A 14 -6.59 13.03 1.56
N PHE A 15 -5.92 11.95 1.95
CA PHE A 15 -4.47 11.93 2.20
C PHE A 15 -3.82 10.82 1.38
N ALA A 16 -3.16 11.18 0.28
CA ALA A 16 -2.46 10.22 -0.58
C ALA A 16 -1.18 9.69 0.05
N TYR A 17 -0.52 10.53 0.84
CA TYR A 17 0.66 10.21 1.65
C TYR A 17 0.84 11.26 2.74
N ILE A 18 1.60 10.91 3.76
CA ILE A 18 2.17 11.85 4.73
C ILE A 18 3.70 11.76 4.68
N ASN A 19 4.37 12.90 4.86
CA ASN A 19 5.82 12.98 4.89
C ASN A 19 6.21 13.88 6.06
N GLY A 20 6.96 13.36 7.01
CA GLY A 20 7.32 14.06 8.22
C GLY A 20 8.38 13.31 9.02
N PHE A 21 8.50 13.61 10.31
CA PHE A 21 9.43 12.95 11.20
C PHE A 21 8.71 11.94 12.08
N LEU A 22 9.33 10.77 12.28
CA LEU A 22 8.77 9.74 13.15
C LEU A 22 8.93 10.19 14.63
N GLU A 23 7.81 10.42 15.31
CA GLU A 23 7.79 10.85 16.72
C GLU A 23 7.61 9.69 17.70
N ASP A 24 6.76 8.72 17.33
CA ASP A 24 6.49 7.54 18.16
C ASP A 24 6.10 6.36 17.28
N VAL A 25 6.37 5.14 17.75
CA VAL A 25 6.01 3.91 17.07
C VAL A 25 5.68 2.80 18.06
N THR A 26 4.57 2.13 17.79
CA THR A 26 4.16 0.88 18.42
C THR A 26 4.06 -0.22 17.37
N VAL A 27 3.67 -1.44 17.79
CA VAL A 27 3.54 -2.57 16.87
C VAL A 27 2.47 -2.38 15.78
N ASP A 28 1.49 -1.50 16.02
CA ASP A 28 0.33 -1.29 15.15
C ASP A 28 0.03 0.17 14.82
N ASN A 29 0.89 1.10 15.28
CA ASN A 29 0.66 2.52 15.11
C ASN A 29 1.96 3.30 15.06
N ALA A 30 2.00 4.36 14.25
CA ALA A 30 3.07 5.34 14.21
C ALA A 30 2.49 6.75 14.36
N VAL A 31 3.24 7.64 15.00
CA VAL A 31 2.96 9.08 15.05
C VAL A 31 3.98 9.79 14.18
N ILE A 32 3.50 10.52 13.18
CA ILE A 32 4.34 11.31 12.28
C ILE A 32 4.11 12.78 12.54
N ASP A 33 5.16 13.50 12.90
CA ASP A 33 5.11 14.98 12.97
C ASP A 33 5.17 15.54 11.55
N VAL A 34 4.13 16.24 11.18
CA VAL A 34 4.05 17.00 9.93
C VAL A 34 3.92 18.48 10.27
N ASN A 35 5.05 19.17 10.38
CA ASN A 35 5.11 20.59 10.71
C ASN A 35 4.37 20.98 12.02
N GLY A 36 4.56 20.19 13.08
CA GLY A 36 3.94 20.42 14.39
C GLY A 36 2.57 19.77 14.57
N PHE A 37 2.11 18.99 13.57
CA PHE A 37 0.91 18.16 13.70
C PHE A 37 1.29 16.69 13.84
N GLY A 38 1.01 16.09 15.00
CA GLY A 38 1.19 14.66 15.23
C GLY A 38 0.07 13.85 14.59
N ILE A 39 0.36 13.18 13.48
CA ILE A 39 -0.59 12.36 12.72
C ILE A 39 -0.48 10.91 13.16
N ASN A 40 -1.55 10.35 13.71
CA ASN A 40 -1.65 8.93 14.05
C ASN A 40 -1.95 8.10 12.80
N VAL A 41 -1.12 7.09 12.55
CA VAL A 41 -1.23 6.20 11.38
C VAL A 41 -1.22 4.75 11.84
N ARG A 42 -2.25 4.01 11.49
CA ARG A 42 -2.29 2.55 11.68
C ARG A 42 -1.35 1.89 10.69
N ILE A 43 -0.48 1.03 11.17
CA ILE A 43 0.53 0.33 10.38
C ILE A 43 0.51 -1.17 10.67
N SER A 44 1.09 -1.96 9.77
CA SER A 44 1.34 -3.38 10.04
C SER A 44 2.57 -3.56 10.92
N ALA A 45 2.68 -4.70 11.62
CA ALA A 45 3.87 -5.02 12.39
C ALA A 45 5.13 -5.11 11.52
N ASP A 46 5.01 -5.57 10.28
CA ASP A 46 6.10 -5.55 9.30
C ASP A 46 6.53 -4.11 8.98
N THR A 47 5.57 -3.21 8.70
CA THR A 47 5.86 -1.78 8.53
C THR A 47 6.57 -1.20 9.74
N ALA A 48 6.07 -1.47 10.96
CA ALA A 48 6.68 -0.97 12.19
C ALA A 48 8.15 -1.40 12.33
N SER A 49 8.48 -2.63 11.95
CA SER A 49 9.86 -3.15 12.02
C SER A 49 10.82 -2.52 11.00
N ARG A 50 10.28 -1.93 9.93
CA ARG A 50 11.05 -1.31 8.84
C ARG A 50 11.05 0.22 8.89
N LEU A 51 10.35 0.84 9.83
CA LEU A 51 10.40 2.28 10.03
C LEU A 51 11.82 2.73 10.43
N PRO A 52 12.21 3.97 10.07
CA PRO A 52 13.47 4.55 10.54
C PRO A 52 13.46 4.81 12.04
N GLY A 53 14.56 5.32 12.58
CA GLY A 53 14.65 5.74 13.98
C GLY A 53 13.74 6.93 14.30
N ILE A 54 13.33 7.04 15.58
CA ILE A 54 12.59 8.21 16.06
C ILE A 54 13.39 9.48 15.78
N GLY A 55 12.72 10.54 15.29
CA GLY A 55 13.33 11.78 14.85
C GLY A 55 13.81 11.76 13.40
N GLU A 56 13.77 10.64 12.71
CA GLU A 56 14.15 10.55 11.30
C GLU A 56 12.94 10.77 10.37
N GLN A 57 13.23 11.23 9.16
CA GLN A 57 12.22 11.50 8.15
C GLN A 57 11.66 10.22 7.55
N VAL A 58 10.34 10.16 7.42
CA VAL A 58 9.64 9.04 6.81
C VAL A 58 8.50 9.52 5.92
N ARG A 59 8.24 8.78 4.84
CA ARG A 59 7.04 8.93 4.02
C ARG A 59 6.21 7.67 4.11
N LEU A 60 4.92 7.83 4.43
CA LEU A 60 3.94 6.75 4.39
C LEU A 60 2.87 7.06 3.35
N TYR A 61 2.62 6.12 2.45
CA TYR A 61 1.46 6.15 1.55
C TYR A 61 0.22 5.76 2.35
N THR A 62 -0.86 6.49 2.19
CA THR A 62 -1.97 6.40 3.14
C THR A 62 -3.30 6.05 2.48
N TYR A 63 -4.11 5.34 3.25
CA TYR A 63 -5.51 5.07 2.98
C TYR A 63 -6.35 5.69 4.10
N THR A 64 -7.28 6.57 3.73
CA THR A 64 -8.20 7.20 4.68
C THR A 64 -9.45 6.35 4.82
N TYR A 65 -9.78 5.95 6.04
CA TYR A 65 -10.96 5.16 6.36
C TYR A 65 -11.89 5.96 7.27
N VAL A 66 -13.06 6.31 6.74
CA VAL A 66 -14.05 7.13 7.44
C VAL A 66 -15.25 6.28 7.83
N LYS A 67 -15.64 6.38 9.10
CA LYS A 67 -16.89 5.86 9.65
C LYS A 67 -17.66 6.99 10.32
N GLU A 68 -18.89 6.72 10.77
CA GLU A 68 -19.69 7.69 11.50
C GLU A 68 -18.99 8.22 12.76
N ASP A 69 -18.24 7.36 13.43
CA ASP A 69 -17.59 7.60 14.73
C ASP A 69 -16.05 7.59 14.67
N ALA A 70 -15.45 7.40 13.50
CA ALA A 70 -14.01 7.28 13.38
C ALA A 70 -13.46 7.79 12.05
N PHE A 71 -12.34 8.51 12.15
CA PHE A 71 -11.48 8.89 11.04
C PHE A 71 -10.11 8.24 11.26
N LEU A 72 -9.79 7.22 10.46
CA LEU A 72 -8.58 6.43 10.62
C LEU A 72 -7.69 6.54 9.38
N LEU A 73 -6.39 6.63 9.61
CA LEU A 73 -5.39 6.64 8.57
C LEU A 73 -4.57 5.35 8.65
N TYR A 74 -4.47 4.63 7.54
CA TYR A 74 -3.64 3.44 7.39
C TYR A 74 -2.43 3.80 6.55
N GLY A 75 -1.23 3.39 6.96
CA GLY A 75 0.02 3.78 6.32
C GLY A 75 0.90 2.61 5.90
N PHE A 76 1.59 2.81 4.77
CA PHE A 76 2.40 1.81 4.10
C PHE A 76 3.70 2.45 3.60
N LEU A 77 4.82 1.73 3.67
CA LEU A 77 6.11 2.19 3.16
C LEU A 77 6.18 2.16 1.63
N SER A 78 5.38 1.30 0.98
CA SER A 78 5.33 1.20 -0.46
C SER A 78 3.93 1.41 -1.02
N ARG A 79 3.85 1.85 -2.28
CA ARG A 79 2.59 1.91 -3.04
C ARG A 79 2.02 0.52 -3.28
N SER A 80 2.90 -0.48 -3.47
CA SER A 80 2.51 -1.87 -3.69
C SER A 80 1.74 -2.43 -2.51
N ASP A 81 2.20 -2.17 -1.26
CA ASP A 81 1.51 -2.59 -0.04
C ASP A 81 0.16 -1.87 0.10
N LEU A 82 0.11 -0.57 -0.21
CA LEU A 82 -1.14 0.19 -0.20
C LEU A 82 -2.17 -0.38 -1.19
N GLU A 83 -1.77 -0.65 -2.43
CA GLU A 83 -2.68 -1.21 -3.45
C GLU A 83 -3.14 -2.62 -3.05
N MET A 84 -2.24 -3.45 -2.51
CA MET A 84 -2.62 -4.77 -2.01
C MET A 84 -3.59 -4.69 -0.82
N PHE A 85 -3.38 -3.74 0.10
CA PHE A 85 -4.33 -3.46 1.17
C PHE A 85 -5.70 -3.09 0.63
N LYS A 86 -5.77 -2.19 -0.36
CA LYS A 86 -7.03 -1.79 -1.01
C LYS A 86 -7.74 -2.99 -1.65
N LEU A 87 -7.00 -3.86 -2.33
CA LEU A 87 -7.57 -5.09 -2.89
C LEU A 87 -8.13 -6.00 -1.79
N CYS A 88 -7.38 -6.22 -0.71
CA CYS A 88 -7.83 -7.07 0.39
C CYS A 88 -9.13 -6.59 1.03
N ILE A 89 -9.30 -5.29 1.25
CA ILE A 89 -10.52 -4.75 1.87
C ILE A 89 -11.75 -4.80 0.96
N THR A 90 -11.60 -5.07 -0.35
CA THR A 90 -12.74 -5.34 -1.24
C THR A 90 -13.32 -6.73 -1.06
N VAL A 91 -12.57 -7.63 -0.42
CA VAL A 91 -12.99 -9.02 -0.22
C VAL A 91 -13.97 -9.12 0.94
N SER A 92 -15.11 -9.76 0.69
CA SER A 92 -16.14 -9.95 1.72
C SER A 92 -15.59 -10.68 2.95
N GLY A 93 -15.72 -10.07 4.12
CA GLY A 93 -15.23 -10.59 5.40
C GLY A 93 -13.79 -10.20 5.75
N ILE A 94 -13.14 -9.37 4.92
CA ILE A 94 -11.83 -8.77 5.23
C ILE A 94 -12.00 -7.26 5.36
N GLY A 95 -11.95 -6.77 6.59
CA GLY A 95 -11.88 -5.34 6.88
C GLY A 95 -10.43 -4.85 7.00
N PRO A 96 -10.22 -3.55 7.27
CA PRO A 96 -8.88 -2.97 7.39
C PRO A 96 -7.96 -3.68 8.38
N LYS A 97 -8.48 -4.13 9.53
CA LYS A 97 -7.69 -4.92 10.49
C LYS A 97 -7.22 -6.25 9.92
N GLY A 98 -8.09 -6.97 9.22
CA GLY A 98 -7.74 -8.23 8.57
C GLY A 98 -6.71 -8.05 7.46
N ALA A 99 -6.85 -7.02 6.65
CA ALA A 99 -5.89 -6.67 5.61
C ALA A 99 -4.52 -6.31 6.19
N LEU A 100 -4.44 -5.50 7.27
CA LEU A 100 -3.18 -5.24 7.98
C LEU A 100 -2.57 -6.50 8.58
N ALA A 101 -3.39 -7.39 9.16
CA ALA A 101 -2.91 -8.65 9.73
C ALA A 101 -2.26 -9.54 8.64
N ILE A 102 -2.83 -9.58 7.44
CA ILE A 102 -2.23 -10.29 6.30
C ILE A 102 -0.89 -9.66 5.93
N LEU A 103 -0.85 -8.34 5.75
CA LEU A 103 0.38 -7.60 5.41
C LEU A 103 1.39 -7.52 6.57
N SER A 104 1.05 -8.02 7.75
CA SER A 104 2.00 -8.19 8.86
C SER A 104 2.77 -9.52 8.80
N VAL A 105 2.28 -10.50 8.05
CA VAL A 105 2.92 -11.83 7.93
C VAL A 105 3.53 -12.08 6.56
N MET A 106 3.18 -11.24 5.56
CA MET A 106 3.74 -11.30 4.22
C MET A 106 3.63 -9.94 3.53
N ASP A 107 4.62 -9.57 2.74
CA ASP A 107 4.59 -8.37 1.90
C ASP A 107 3.64 -8.52 0.71
N ALA A 108 3.44 -7.44 -0.05
CA ALA A 108 2.53 -7.43 -1.19
C ALA A 108 2.89 -8.48 -2.25
N ASP A 109 4.17 -8.69 -2.53
CA ASP A 109 4.61 -9.61 -3.57
C ASP A 109 4.44 -11.07 -3.15
N SER A 110 4.76 -11.38 -1.89
CA SER A 110 4.49 -12.70 -1.30
C SER A 110 2.99 -13.01 -1.27
N LEU A 111 2.16 -12.01 -0.98
CA LEU A 111 0.70 -12.18 -1.01
C LEU A 111 0.18 -12.40 -2.42
N ARG A 112 0.67 -11.65 -3.42
CA ARG A 112 0.35 -11.90 -4.84
C ARG A 112 0.70 -13.33 -5.23
N PHE A 113 1.91 -13.77 -4.89
CA PHE A 113 2.34 -15.14 -5.17
C PHE A 113 1.45 -16.18 -4.48
N ALA A 114 1.10 -15.99 -3.21
CA ALA A 114 0.20 -16.90 -2.47
C ALA A 114 -1.20 -16.97 -3.12
N ILE A 115 -1.72 -15.84 -3.59
CA ILE A 115 -3.02 -15.81 -4.31
C ILE A 115 -2.92 -16.55 -5.64
N MET A 116 -1.89 -16.31 -6.42
CA MET A 116 -1.68 -16.95 -7.73
C MET A 116 -1.49 -18.47 -7.61
N SER A 117 -0.74 -18.91 -6.60
CA SER A 117 -0.49 -20.34 -6.31
C SER A 117 -1.63 -21.02 -5.57
N GLY A 118 -2.61 -20.27 -5.05
CA GLY A 118 -3.72 -20.83 -4.27
C GLY A 118 -3.34 -21.24 -2.84
N ASP A 119 -2.28 -20.67 -2.28
CA ASP A 119 -1.77 -21.02 -0.94
C ASP A 119 -2.59 -20.35 0.19
N ALA A 120 -3.81 -20.84 0.40
CA ALA A 120 -4.67 -20.40 1.49
C ALA A 120 -4.04 -20.65 2.89
N LYS A 121 -3.15 -21.64 3.02
CA LYS A 121 -2.48 -21.97 4.27
C LYS A 121 -1.49 -20.88 4.68
N ALA A 122 -0.73 -20.34 3.73
CA ALA A 122 0.18 -19.21 3.99
C ALA A 122 -0.60 -17.98 4.45
N ILE A 123 -1.68 -17.63 3.76
CA ILE A 123 -2.52 -16.47 4.08
C ILE A 123 -3.23 -16.63 5.44
N SER A 124 -3.70 -17.83 5.76
CA SER A 124 -4.37 -18.10 7.03
C SER A 124 -3.48 -18.09 8.27
N LYS A 125 -2.16 -17.87 8.12
CA LYS A 125 -1.26 -17.59 9.25
C LYS A 125 -1.50 -16.20 9.85
N ALA A 126 -2.14 -15.31 9.11
CA ALA A 126 -2.48 -13.97 9.60
C ALA A 126 -3.50 -14.05 10.74
N PRO A 127 -3.26 -13.37 11.88
CA PRO A 127 -4.17 -13.37 13.01
C PRO A 127 -5.58 -12.90 12.59
N GLY A 128 -6.61 -13.66 12.98
CA GLY A 128 -8.00 -13.37 12.64
C GLY A 128 -8.43 -13.72 11.21
N VAL A 129 -7.53 -14.30 10.41
CA VAL A 129 -7.83 -14.75 9.05
C VAL A 129 -7.90 -16.27 9.02
N GLY A 130 -9.11 -16.82 8.99
CA GLY A 130 -9.32 -18.27 8.90
C GLY A 130 -9.11 -18.80 7.47
N THR A 131 -8.93 -20.12 7.34
CA THR A 131 -8.75 -20.80 6.04
C THR A 131 -9.87 -20.48 5.05
N ARG A 132 -11.13 -20.40 5.52
CA ARG A 132 -12.27 -20.05 4.67
C ARG A 132 -12.17 -18.62 4.12
N THR A 133 -11.73 -17.67 4.93
CA THR A 133 -11.49 -16.28 4.52
C THR A 133 -10.33 -16.20 3.54
N ALA A 134 -9.24 -16.91 3.79
CA ALA A 134 -8.10 -17.00 2.89
C ALA A 134 -8.49 -17.60 1.51
N GLN A 135 -9.27 -18.66 1.49
CA GLN A 135 -9.80 -19.24 0.25
C GLN A 135 -10.67 -18.25 -0.53
N ARG A 136 -11.53 -17.51 0.17
CA ARG A 136 -12.36 -16.46 -0.45
C ARG A 136 -11.50 -15.36 -1.04
N LEU A 137 -10.48 -14.89 -0.30
CA LEU A 137 -9.53 -13.88 -0.79
C LEU A 137 -8.89 -14.34 -2.10
N ILE A 138 -8.39 -15.57 -2.15
CA ILE A 138 -7.82 -16.16 -3.37
C ILE A 138 -8.82 -16.14 -4.51
N LEU A 139 -10.05 -16.63 -4.27
CA LEU A 139 -11.09 -16.70 -5.29
C LEU A 139 -11.45 -15.32 -5.86
N GLU A 140 -11.62 -14.31 -4.99
CA GLU A 140 -12.07 -12.98 -5.41
C GLU A 140 -10.95 -12.13 -6.02
N LEU A 141 -9.68 -12.38 -5.66
CA LEU A 141 -8.55 -11.55 -6.12
C LEU A 141 -7.73 -12.18 -7.25
N LYS A 142 -7.83 -13.48 -7.49
CA LYS A 142 -7.01 -14.16 -8.50
C LYS A 142 -7.12 -13.55 -9.88
N ASP A 143 -8.34 -13.18 -10.29
CA ASP A 143 -8.58 -12.55 -11.59
C ASP A 143 -8.23 -11.05 -11.65
N LYS A 144 -8.09 -10.41 -10.48
CA LYS A 144 -7.75 -8.98 -10.36
C LYS A 144 -6.24 -8.72 -10.30
N ILE A 145 -5.48 -9.76 -10.00
CA ILE A 145 -4.01 -9.68 -9.92
C ILE A 145 -3.45 -10.13 -11.25
N SER A 146 -2.98 -9.18 -12.07
CA SER A 146 -2.37 -9.51 -13.35
C SER A 146 -0.94 -10.03 -13.17
N ILE A 147 -0.54 -10.93 -14.08
CA ILE A 147 0.83 -11.46 -14.14
C ILE A 147 1.83 -10.32 -14.45
N ASP A 148 1.39 -9.32 -15.20
CA ASP A 148 2.21 -8.16 -15.57
C ASP A 148 2.65 -7.33 -14.36
N ASP A 149 1.80 -7.18 -13.33
CA ASP A 149 2.16 -6.47 -12.09
C ASP A 149 3.28 -7.17 -11.32
N THR A 150 3.33 -8.50 -11.36
CA THR A 150 4.38 -9.30 -10.72
C THR A 150 5.71 -9.24 -11.49
N LEU A 151 5.68 -9.15 -12.80
CA LEU A 151 6.86 -9.04 -13.64
C LEU A 151 7.46 -7.62 -13.60
N ILE A 152 6.63 -6.59 -13.67
CA ILE A 152 7.05 -5.19 -13.57
C ILE A 152 7.71 -4.91 -12.22
N SER A 153 7.15 -5.42 -11.12
CA SER A 153 7.74 -5.27 -9.78
C SER A 153 9.11 -5.97 -9.68
N ARG A 154 9.29 -7.10 -10.35
CA ARG A 154 10.58 -7.82 -10.39
C ARG A 154 11.63 -7.13 -11.27
N GLU A 155 11.24 -6.58 -12.42
CA GLU A 155 12.18 -5.86 -13.31
C GLU A 155 12.65 -4.55 -12.67
N ILE A 156 11.78 -3.83 -11.98
CA ILE A 156 12.13 -2.62 -11.22
C ILE A 156 13.06 -2.96 -10.05
N ALA A 157 12.82 -4.07 -9.34
CA ALA A 157 13.66 -4.53 -8.24
C ALA A 157 15.00 -5.13 -8.70
N ALA A 158 15.07 -5.68 -9.92
CA ALA A 158 16.27 -6.34 -10.47
C ALA A 158 17.25 -5.40 -11.20
N GLY A 159 17.06 -4.08 -11.17
CA GLY A 159 18.07 -3.13 -11.65
C GLY A 159 17.77 -2.45 -12.96
N GLY A 160 16.53 -2.12 -13.25
CA GLY A 160 16.15 -1.27 -14.38
C GLY A 160 16.50 0.22 -14.26
N ALA A 161 17.56 0.60 -13.52
CA ALA A 161 17.94 2.01 -13.36
C ALA A 161 18.85 2.55 -14.48
N GLU A 162 19.23 1.77 -15.46
CA GLU A 162 20.17 2.20 -16.52
C GLU A 162 19.56 2.42 -17.92
N GLY A 163 18.24 2.27 -18.10
CA GLY A 163 17.62 2.27 -19.44
C GLY A 163 16.80 3.49 -19.85
N ILE A 164 16.54 4.46 -19.01
CA ILE A 164 15.54 5.53 -19.32
C ILE A 164 16.17 6.93 -19.54
N LEU A 165 17.48 7.09 -19.51
CA LEU A 165 18.13 8.41 -19.69
C LEU A 165 18.69 8.68 -21.08
N THR A 166 18.40 7.88 -22.13
CA THR A 166 18.96 8.09 -23.47
C THR A 166 17.94 8.30 -24.58
N ALA A 167 16.71 8.64 -24.30
CA ALA A 167 15.73 8.97 -25.34
C ALA A 167 15.09 10.34 -25.09
N GLY A 168 15.81 11.43 -25.28
CA GLY A 168 15.28 12.80 -25.10
C GLY A 168 16.22 13.92 -25.48
N SER A 169 17.23 13.65 -26.31
CA SER A 169 17.99 14.73 -26.95
C SER A 169 17.23 15.26 -28.14
N LEU A 170 16.29 16.14 -27.91
CA LEU A 170 15.68 16.93 -28.97
C LEU A 170 16.65 18.01 -29.45
N HIS A 171 17.13 17.81 -30.66
CA HIS A 171 17.88 18.74 -31.47
C HIS A 171 17.10 20.05 -31.65
N ILE A 172 17.55 21.11 -31.00
CA ILE A 172 17.07 22.46 -31.29
C ILE A 172 18.06 23.06 -32.32
N ASP A 173 17.66 22.99 -33.56
CA ASP A 173 18.33 23.70 -34.64
C ASP A 173 18.08 25.20 -34.47
N SER A 174 19.16 25.91 -34.21
CA SER A 174 19.20 27.37 -34.23
C SER A 174 19.51 27.85 -35.65
N GLU A 175 18.53 28.13 -36.44
CA GLU A 175 18.75 28.96 -37.66
C GLU A 175 18.81 30.43 -37.29
N LYS A 176 20.04 30.95 -37.28
CA LYS A 176 20.33 32.36 -37.49
C LYS A 176 20.26 32.66 -38.97
N LYS A 177 19.42 33.58 -39.36
CA LYS A 177 19.59 34.32 -40.65
C LYS A 177 19.39 35.82 -40.43
N LYS A 178 20.48 36.52 -40.69
CA LYS A 178 20.66 37.88 -41.25
C LYS A 178 19.56 38.91 -41.01
#